data_4ff823c6f4d081a1c97e1bacc0394b87
#
_entry.id   4ff823c6f4d081a1c97e1bacc0394b87
#
_cell.length_a   1.000
_cell.length_b   1.000
_cell.length_c   1.000
_cell.angle_alpha   90.00
_cell.angle_beta   90.00
_cell.angle_gamma   90.00
#
_symmetry.space_group_name_H-M   'P 1'
#
loop_
_entity.id
_entity.type
_entity.pdbx_description
1 polymer ?
#
loop_
_entity_poly.entity_id
_entity_poly.type
_entity_poly.pdbx_seq_one_letter_code
_entity_poly.pdbx_strand_id
1 'polypeptide(L)'
;IQVSPVQGTKANTNEWWLMYQPTNYEIGNYQLGTEAEFKALCAEAEKYGIKIIVDVVFNHVAEGNSSGTWSDMVDSSLKRSELYHNQGSIYNYQDRYEVTQKNMGGLPDLATQRTDVQDMHINFLNKLVDAGADGFRFDAAKHIETNKGEDAGQSWAGNYWDRVLSSIKNKDSLYIFGEVLPDKGDNEQAYITYFDITAHGYGGQLRSAVTSKNLTGLGTIWHYDTALNPTKALCYVENHDDYESNVSTSLGLWERQMAYSIIAARANITTRYFARPNETYWNQPDIIAVNKFHNAMVGENEYLRWPRNETMIIERGTKGMVIVNVGGDTYIDSPTNLAS
;
A
#
# COMPACT_ATOMS: atom_id res chain seq x y z
N ILE A 1 10.17 -6.85 -2.12
CA ILE A 1 9.16 -7.65 -1.39
C ILE A 1 8.64 -6.80 -0.23
N GLN A 2 7.31 -6.63 -0.11
CA GLN A 2 6.70 -6.06 1.08
C GLN A 2 6.52 -7.17 2.13
N VAL A 3 6.94 -6.87 3.37
CA VAL A 3 6.73 -7.74 4.54
C VAL A 3 5.76 -7.07 5.51
N SER A 4 5.05 -7.90 6.29
CA SER A 4 4.15 -7.44 7.35
C SER A 4 4.89 -6.62 8.43
N PRO A 5 4.17 -5.91 9.31
CA PRO A 5 4.80 -5.14 10.39
C PRO A 5 5.74 -5.97 11.26
N VAL A 6 6.99 -5.54 11.36
CA VAL A 6 8.03 -6.24 12.14
C VAL A 6 8.17 -5.68 13.56
N GLN A 7 7.43 -4.65 13.92
CA GLN A 7 7.37 -4.10 15.28
C GLN A 7 6.65 -5.03 16.25
N GLY A 8 6.82 -4.82 17.55
CA GLY A 8 6.07 -5.57 18.56
C GLY A 8 4.57 -5.41 18.36
N THR A 9 3.82 -6.52 18.42
CA THR A 9 2.37 -6.54 18.15
C THR A 9 1.60 -7.26 19.24
N LYS A 10 0.28 -7.01 19.30
CA LYS A 10 -0.66 -7.71 20.18
C LYS A 10 -0.91 -9.11 19.66
N ALA A 11 0.10 -9.96 19.67
CA ALA A 11 -0.02 -11.26 19.07
C ALA A 11 0.30 -12.38 20.06
N ASN A 12 -0.66 -13.28 20.24
CA ASN A 12 -0.49 -14.61 20.80
C ASN A 12 -1.38 -15.65 20.07
N THR A 13 -1.99 -15.25 18.96
CA THR A 13 -2.84 -16.08 18.09
C THR A 13 -2.41 -15.90 16.63
N ASN A 14 -2.97 -16.70 15.72
CA ASN A 14 -2.65 -16.64 14.28
C ASN A 14 -3.55 -15.66 13.50
N GLU A 15 -4.23 -14.76 14.17
CA GLU A 15 -5.08 -13.76 13.52
C GLU A 15 -4.22 -12.68 12.88
N TRP A 16 -4.32 -12.53 11.57
CA TRP A 16 -3.47 -11.64 10.74
C TRP A 16 -3.56 -10.17 11.15
N TRP A 17 -4.75 -9.68 11.52
CA TRP A 17 -5.02 -8.29 11.90
C TRP A 17 -4.31 -7.88 13.21
N LEU A 18 -3.89 -8.83 14.05
CA LEU A 18 -3.09 -8.52 15.23
C LEU A 18 -1.71 -7.96 14.91
N MET A 19 -1.20 -8.22 13.70
CA MET A 19 0.05 -7.62 13.22
C MET A 19 -0.05 -6.09 13.10
N TYR A 20 -1.27 -5.58 12.94
CA TYR A 20 -1.58 -4.15 12.83
C TYR A 20 -1.97 -3.52 14.18
N GLN A 21 -1.71 -4.19 15.28
CA GLN A 21 -1.90 -3.69 16.63
C GLN A 21 -0.56 -3.59 17.38
N PRO A 22 0.23 -2.51 17.15
CA PRO A 22 1.56 -2.37 17.74
C PRO A 22 1.52 -2.23 19.26
N THR A 23 2.49 -2.85 19.91
CA THR A 23 2.69 -2.78 21.36
C THR A 23 3.96 -2.01 21.73
N ASN A 24 4.88 -1.87 20.79
CA ASN A 24 6.12 -1.08 20.94
C ASN A 24 6.72 -0.81 19.54
N TYR A 25 7.81 -0.03 19.51
CA TYR A 25 8.57 0.31 18.31
C TYR A 25 9.97 -0.31 18.33
N GLU A 26 10.04 -1.61 18.62
CA GLU A 26 11.23 -2.44 18.52
C GLU A 26 11.06 -3.47 17.41
N ILE A 27 12.17 -3.86 16.75
CA ILE A 27 12.14 -4.88 15.69
C ILE A 27 12.02 -6.26 16.33
N GLY A 28 11.00 -6.97 15.96
CA GLY A 28 10.72 -8.33 16.39
C GLY A 28 9.32 -8.48 16.97
N ASN A 29 8.67 -9.56 16.57
CA ASN A 29 7.41 -9.99 17.13
C ASN A 29 7.29 -11.51 17.05
N TYR A 30 6.25 -12.04 17.68
CA TYR A 30 6.13 -13.48 17.83
C TYR A 30 5.84 -14.22 16.50
N GLN A 31 5.26 -13.55 15.50
CA GLN A 31 4.93 -14.18 14.21
C GLN A 31 6.10 -14.16 13.22
N LEU A 32 6.86 -13.08 13.20
CA LEU A 32 7.90 -12.85 12.19
C LEU A 32 9.32 -13.09 12.72
N GLY A 33 9.46 -13.27 14.03
CA GLY A 33 10.76 -13.55 14.65
C GLY A 33 11.45 -12.31 15.22
N THR A 34 12.77 -12.40 15.34
CA THR A 34 13.64 -11.47 16.04
C THR A 34 14.26 -10.41 15.11
N GLU A 35 14.85 -9.37 15.68
CA GLU A 35 15.66 -8.38 14.94
C GLU A 35 16.82 -9.03 14.17
N ALA A 36 17.44 -10.06 14.76
CA ALA A 36 18.55 -10.78 14.11
C ALA A 36 18.08 -11.54 12.87
N GLU A 37 16.90 -12.15 12.91
CA GLU A 37 16.30 -12.84 11.77
C GLU A 37 15.85 -11.84 10.70
N PHE A 38 15.31 -10.69 11.07
CA PHE A 38 14.98 -9.62 10.12
C PHE A 38 16.24 -9.10 9.39
N LYS A 39 17.33 -8.83 10.13
CA LYS A 39 18.63 -8.46 9.54
C LYS A 39 19.15 -9.54 8.58
N ALA A 40 19.02 -10.80 8.96
CA ALA A 40 19.41 -11.92 8.11
C ALA A 40 18.59 -12.01 6.83
N LEU A 41 17.27 -11.76 6.92
CA LEU A 41 16.39 -11.67 5.75
C LEU A 41 16.83 -10.57 4.79
N CYS A 42 17.06 -9.35 5.28
CA CYS A 42 17.51 -8.22 4.47
C CYS A 42 18.86 -8.51 3.80
N ALA A 43 19.83 -9.03 4.56
CA ALA A 43 21.14 -9.37 4.03
C ALA A 43 21.10 -10.50 2.99
N GLU A 44 20.18 -11.46 3.15
CA GLU A 44 20.02 -12.51 2.16
C GLU A 44 19.35 -11.98 0.89
N ALA A 45 18.28 -11.17 1.04
CA ALA A 45 17.57 -10.56 -0.07
C ALA A 45 18.49 -9.69 -0.94
N GLU A 46 19.40 -8.93 -0.33
CA GLU A 46 20.38 -8.08 -1.01
C GLU A 46 21.26 -8.85 -1.99
N LYS A 47 21.66 -10.08 -1.65
CA LYS A 47 22.48 -10.95 -2.53
C LYS A 47 21.80 -11.26 -3.86
N TYR A 48 20.49 -11.21 -3.89
CA TYR A 48 19.66 -11.46 -5.08
C TYR A 48 19.12 -10.20 -5.71
N GLY A 49 19.52 -9.02 -5.22
CA GLY A 49 18.98 -7.73 -5.69
C GLY A 49 17.51 -7.49 -5.29
N ILE A 50 17.02 -8.21 -4.29
CA ILE A 50 15.65 -8.10 -3.79
C ILE A 50 15.61 -7.02 -2.71
N LYS A 51 14.69 -6.06 -2.86
CA LYS A 51 14.45 -4.98 -1.90
C LYS A 51 13.37 -5.36 -0.91
N ILE A 52 13.59 -5.04 0.37
CA ILE A 52 12.65 -5.32 1.47
C ILE A 52 11.95 -4.03 1.87
N ILE A 53 10.63 -4.00 1.66
CA ILE A 53 9.74 -2.89 2.05
C ILE A 53 9.01 -3.32 3.30
N VAL A 54 9.14 -2.55 4.38
CA VAL A 54 8.52 -2.88 5.66
C VAL A 54 7.20 -2.14 5.81
N ASP A 55 6.16 -2.87 6.19
CA ASP A 55 4.90 -2.27 6.62
C ASP A 55 5.08 -1.67 8.02
N VAL A 56 4.69 -0.42 8.23
CA VAL A 56 4.85 0.29 9.51
C VAL A 56 3.53 0.89 9.98
N VAL A 57 3.17 0.64 11.24
CA VAL A 57 1.91 1.08 11.84
C VAL A 57 2.21 2.19 12.83
N PHE A 58 1.84 3.43 12.49
CA PHE A 58 2.22 4.63 13.24
C PHE A 58 1.03 5.48 13.69
N ASN A 59 -0.16 5.20 13.18
CA ASN A 59 -1.35 5.95 13.57
C ASN A 59 -1.81 5.62 14.99
N HIS A 60 -1.68 4.37 15.41
CA HIS A 60 -2.32 3.86 16.63
C HIS A 60 -1.48 2.78 17.30
N VAL A 61 -1.93 2.37 18.47
CA VAL A 61 -1.40 1.21 19.22
C VAL A 61 -2.48 0.16 19.48
N ALA A 62 -2.06 -0.99 19.99
CA ALA A 62 -2.98 -2.10 20.30
C ALA A 62 -4.04 -1.70 21.33
N GLU A 63 -5.30 -1.96 20.98
CA GLU A 63 -6.44 -1.72 21.86
C GLU A 63 -6.53 -2.74 23.00
N GLY A 64 -7.11 -2.29 24.12
CA GLY A 64 -7.43 -3.11 25.27
C GLY A 64 -8.83 -3.72 25.19
N ASN A 65 -9.44 -3.91 26.35
CA ASN A 65 -10.76 -4.52 26.47
C ASN A 65 -11.93 -3.55 26.15
N SER A 66 -11.65 -2.29 25.98
CA SER A 66 -12.62 -1.23 25.65
C SER A 66 -12.02 -0.27 24.63
N SER A 67 -12.87 0.24 23.74
CA SER A 67 -12.49 1.24 22.74
C SER A 67 -11.67 2.39 23.34
N GLY A 68 -10.52 2.69 22.71
CA GLY A 68 -9.64 3.76 23.13
C GLY A 68 -8.78 3.46 24.37
N THR A 69 -8.82 2.23 24.90
CA THR A 69 -7.92 1.79 25.98
C THR A 69 -6.75 0.98 25.43
N TRP A 70 -5.64 1.01 26.11
CA TRP A 70 -4.45 0.24 25.73
C TRP A 70 -4.56 -1.23 26.12
N SER A 71 -4.05 -2.09 25.27
CA SER A 71 -3.79 -3.48 25.64
C SER A 71 -2.78 -3.57 26.80
N ASP A 72 -2.92 -4.60 27.63
CA ASP A 72 -1.94 -4.89 28.68
C ASP A 72 -0.54 -5.15 28.08
N MET A 73 -0.47 -5.60 26.84
CA MET A 73 0.77 -5.88 26.10
C MET A 73 1.48 -4.62 25.60
N VAL A 74 0.83 -3.47 25.56
CA VAL A 74 1.47 -2.20 25.16
C VAL A 74 2.54 -1.85 26.18
N ASP A 75 3.72 -1.46 25.69
CA ASP A 75 4.85 -1.05 26.54
C ASP A 75 4.47 0.11 27.47
N SER A 76 5.00 0.11 28.68
CA SER A 76 4.71 1.13 29.68
C SER A 76 5.08 2.54 29.25
N SER A 77 6.11 2.70 28.40
CA SER A 77 6.51 3.99 27.84
C SER A 77 5.46 4.61 26.93
N LEU A 78 4.56 3.78 26.34
CA LEU A 78 3.45 4.19 25.50
C LEU A 78 2.14 4.37 26.28
N LYS A 79 2.04 3.93 27.53
CA LYS A 79 0.83 4.06 28.36
C LYS A 79 0.76 5.43 29.05
N ARG A 80 0.91 6.49 28.27
CA ARG A 80 0.86 7.88 28.74
C ARG A 80 -0.21 8.63 27.93
N SER A 81 -1.26 9.10 28.61
CA SER A 81 -2.43 9.70 27.97
C SER A 81 -2.10 10.89 27.05
N GLU A 82 -1.05 11.64 27.38
CA GLU A 82 -0.61 12.79 26.59
C GLU A 82 -0.05 12.41 25.20
N LEU A 83 0.26 11.14 24.95
CA LEU A 83 0.69 10.66 23.63
C LEU A 83 -0.45 10.44 22.64
N TYR A 84 -1.69 10.61 23.08
CA TYR A 84 -2.90 10.28 22.29
C TYR A 84 -3.81 11.49 22.14
N HIS A 85 -4.58 11.53 21.06
CA HIS A 85 -5.56 12.59 20.83
C HIS A 85 -6.73 12.55 21.83
N ASN A 86 -7.13 11.35 22.27
CA ASN A 86 -8.20 11.14 23.26
C ASN A 86 -9.57 11.76 22.86
N GLN A 87 -9.91 11.75 21.56
CA GLN A 87 -11.12 12.37 21.01
C GLN A 87 -12.27 11.39 20.74
N GLY A 88 -12.16 10.15 21.28
CA GLY A 88 -13.15 9.09 21.03
C GLY A 88 -13.02 8.46 19.65
N SER A 89 -14.04 7.74 19.21
CA SER A 89 -14.01 6.98 17.96
C SER A 89 -14.47 7.81 16.75
N ILE A 90 -14.00 7.45 15.56
CA ILE A 90 -14.47 7.99 14.29
C ILE A 90 -15.92 7.54 14.06
N TYR A 91 -16.82 8.48 13.76
CA TYR A 91 -18.18 8.22 13.33
C TYR A 91 -18.42 8.59 11.88
N ASN A 92 -17.68 9.58 11.37
CA ASN A 92 -17.82 10.07 10.01
C ASN A 92 -16.46 10.07 9.30
N TYR A 93 -16.20 9.04 8.49
CA TYR A 93 -14.99 8.95 7.68
C TYR A 93 -14.90 9.97 6.54
N GLN A 94 -15.92 10.81 6.34
CA GLN A 94 -15.90 11.92 5.39
C GLN A 94 -15.49 13.24 6.05
N ASP A 95 -15.31 13.25 7.36
CA ASP A 95 -14.87 14.41 8.14
C ASP A 95 -13.37 14.26 8.44
N ARG A 96 -12.58 15.12 7.84
CA ARG A 96 -11.13 15.07 7.95
C ARG A 96 -10.62 15.22 9.39
N TYR A 97 -11.27 16.05 10.21
CA TYR A 97 -10.94 16.12 11.63
C TYR A 97 -11.14 14.78 12.34
N GLU A 98 -12.30 14.15 12.12
CA GLU A 98 -12.54 12.84 12.73
C GLU A 98 -11.55 11.78 12.26
N VAL A 99 -11.26 11.77 10.97
CA VAL A 99 -10.33 10.80 10.38
C VAL A 99 -8.92 10.89 10.98
N THR A 100 -8.46 12.11 11.36
CA THR A 100 -7.07 12.32 11.82
C THR A 100 -6.91 12.51 13.32
N GLN A 101 -8.02 12.73 14.05
CA GLN A 101 -7.93 13.08 15.48
C GLN A 101 -8.69 12.09 16.38
N LYS A 102 -9.32 11.07 15.80
CA LYS A 102 -10.12 10.10 16.55
C LYS A 102 -9.69 8.66 16.30
N ASN A 103 -10.03 7.80 17.24
CA ASN A 103 -9.70 6.39 17.22
C ASN A 103 -10.35 5.67 16.03
N MET A 104 -9.55 5.09 15.15
CA MET A 104 -9.98 4.19 14.09
C MET A 104 -10.36 2.84 14.69
N GLY A 105 -11.61 2.42 14.55
CA GLY A 105 -12.06 1.09 15.01
C GLY A 105 -11.85 0.81 16.52
N GLY A 106 -11.67 1.86 17.33
CA GLY A 106 -11.41 1.72 18.77
C GLY A 106 -9.94 1.70 19.17
N LEU A 107 -9.03 1.64 18.21
CA LEU A 107 -7.57 1.64 18.44
C LEU A 107 -7.12 3.01 18.98
N PRO A 108 -6.35 3.06 20.09
CA PRO A 108 -5.87 4.33 20.64
C PRO A 108 -5.02 5.11 19.64
N ASP A 109 -5.49 6.30 19.28
CA ASP A 109 -4.96 7.15 18.23
C ASP A 109 -3.81 8.03 18.76
N LEU A 110 -2.62 7.91 18.18
CA LEU A 110 -1.44 8.66 18.60
C LEU A 110 -1.52 10.13 18.17
N ALA A 111 -1.15 11.04 19.05
CA ALA A 111 -1.06 12.47 18.78
C ALA A 111 0.17 12.78 17.91
N THR A 112 0.08 12.51 16.63
CA THR A 112 1.19 12.51 15.65
C THR A 112 1.79 13.91 15.41
N GLN A 113 1.09 14.99 15.77
CA GLN A 113 1.63 16.35 15.80
C GLN A 113 2.68 16.57 16.89
N ARG A 114 2.77 15.68 17.88
CA ARG A 114 3.74 15.78 18.99
C ARG A 114 5.14 15.39 18.55
N THR A 115 6.11 16.19 18.98
CA THR A 115 7.52 15.95 18.64
C THR A 115 8.06 14.62 19.23
N ASP A 116 7.64 14.25 20.44
CA ASP A 116 8.10 13.02 21.08
C ASP A 116 7.51 11.76 20.39
N VAL A 117 6.29 11.80 19.86
CA VAL A 117 5.72 10.75 19.02
C VAL A 117 6.49 10.65 17.70
N GLN A 118 6.76 11.79 17.06
CA GLN A 118 7.55 11.84 15.82
C GLN A 118 8.96 11.30 16.03
N ASP A 119 9.62 11.66 17.13
CA ASP A 119 10.97 11.17 17.46
C ASP A 119 11.00 9.64 17.62
N MET A 120 10.00 9.08 18.27
CA MET A 120 9.86 7.63 18.43
C MET A 120 9.75 6.93 17.08
N HIS A 121 8.93 7.45 16.17
CA HIS A 121 8.75 6.90 14.83
C HIS A 121 10.00 7.07 13.97
N ILE A 122 10.67 8.23 14.02
CA ILE A 122 11.93 8.49 13.32
C ILE A 122 13.02 7.50 13.79
N ASN A 123 13.13 7.29 15.09
CA ASN A 123 14.10 6.35 15.65
C ASN A 123 13.84 4.92 15.16
N PHE A 124 12.59 4.49 15.15
CA PHE A 124 12.23 3.17 14.67
C PHE A 124 12.50 3.00 13.16
N LEU A 125 12.12 3.99 12.32
CA LEU A 125 12.40 3.96 10.88
C LEU A 125 13.91 3.88 10.60
N ASN A 126 14.70 4.68 11.32
CA ASN A 126 16.14 4.66 11.18
C ASN A 126 16.76 3.33 11.66
N LYS A 127 16.19 2.71 12.70
CA LYS A 127 16.57 1.36 13.14
C LYS A 127 16.27 0.31 12.06
N LEU A 128 15.15 0.43 11.37
CA LEU A 128 14.79 -0.45 10.23
C LEU A 128 15.75 -0.27 9.05
N VAL A 129 16.11 0.97 8.71
CA VAL A 129 17.12 1.26 7.67
C VAL A 129 18.48 0.67 8.05
N ASP A 130 18.92 0.84 9.29
CA ASP A 130 20.17 0.25 9.79
C ASP A 130 20.13 -1.29 9.80
N ALA A 131 18.95 -1.89 9.87
CA ALA A 131 18.73 -3.32 9.78
C ALA A 131 18.65 -3.84 8.34
N GLY A 132 18.62 -2.96 7.34
CA GLY A 132 18.64 -3.30 5.92
C GLY A 132 17.30 -3.15 5.18
N ALA A 133 16.32 -2.46 5.76
CA ALA A 133 15.08 -2.12 5.04
C ALA A 133 15.35 -1.15 3.90
N ASP A 134 14.74 -1.39 2.73
CA ASP A 134 14.87 -0.60 1.51
C ASP A 134 13.67 0.33 1.25
N GLY A 135 12.70 0.34 2.15
CA GLY A 135 11.55 1.21 2.02
C GLY A 135 10.43 0.88 3.01
N PHE A 136 9.34 1.64 2.91
CA PHE A 136 8.24 1.58 3.86
C PHE A 136 6.88 1.66 3.18
N ARG A 137 5.93 0.89 3.68
CA ARG A 137 4.50 1.14 3.51
C ARG A 137 3.99 1.72 4.83
N PHE A 138 3.43 2.90 4.80
CA PHE A 138 2.75 3.48 5.97
C PHE A 138 1.31 2.99 6.02
N ASP A 139 1.02 2.16 7.02
CA ASP A 139 -0.34 1.72 7.35
C ASP A 139 -1.21 2.89 7.76
N ALA A 140 -2.49 2.87 7.37
CA ALA A 140 -3.47 3.88 7.76
C ALA A 140 -2.99 5.33 7.58
N ALA A 141 -2.16 5.60 6.55
CA ALA A 141 -1.51 6.90 6.37
C ALA A 141 -2.48 8.08 6.31
N LYS A 142 -3.69 7.86 5.77
CA LYS A 142 -4.72 8.92 5.72
C LYS A 142 -5.20 9.39 7.10
N HIS A 143 -4.96 8.61 8.14
CA HIS A 143 -5.34 8.93 9.52
C HIS A 143 -4.31 9.80 10.25
N ILE A 144 -3.16 10.06 9.64
CA ILE A 144 -2.14 10.97 10.18
C ILE A 144 -2.28 12.32 9.46
N GLU A 145 -2.49 13.37 10.21
CA GLU A 145 -2.70 14.73 9.70
C GLU A 145 -1.52 15.25 8.87
N THR A 146 -1.81 16.20 8.00
CA THR A 146 -0.84 16.93 7.19
C THR A 146 -0.89 18.43 7.48
N ASN A 147 -0.04 19.22 6.83
CA ASN A 147 -0.14 20.67 6.77
C ASN A 147 -0.59 21.17 5.40
N LYS A 148 -1.14 20.26 4.56
CA LYS A 148 -1.49 20.52 3.15
C LYS A 148 -2.93 20.11 2.86
N GLY A 149 -3.42 20.49 1.67
CA GLY A 149 -4.76 20.13 1.23
C GLY A 149 -5.84 20.58 2.20
N GLU A 150 -6.74 19.68 2.58
CA GLU A 150 -7.85 19.95 3.49
C GLU A 150 -7.40 20.27 4.93
N ASP A 151 -6.23 19.81 5.33
CA ASP A 151 -5.65 20.03 6.65
C ASP A 151 -5.04 21.43 6.77
N ALA A 152 -4.69 22.06 5.66
CA ALA A 152 -3.96 23.33 5.65
C ALA A 152 -4.72 24.45 6.38
N GLY A 153 -4.05 25.04 7.40
CA GLY A 153 -4.63 26.14 8.19
C GLY A 153 -5.62 25.72 9.26
N GLN A 154 -5.89 24.42 9.40
CA GLN A 154 -6.72 23.91 10.49
C GLN A 154 -5.94 23.92 11.81
N SER A 155 -6.68 24.03 12.92
CA SER A 155 -6.07 24.04 14.25
C SER A 155 -5.36 22.73 14.65
N TRP A 156 -5.67 21.65 13.95
CA TRP A 156 -5.14 20.32 14.14
C TRP A 156 -4.14 19.91 13.07
N ALA A 157 -3.84 20.78 12.08
CA ALA A 157 -2.81 20.53 11.08
C ALA A 157 -1.45 20.28 11.71
N GLY A 158 -0.73 19.30 11.20
CA GLY A 158 0.57 18.87 11.73
C GLY A 158 1.66 18.78 10.67
N ASN A 159 2.91 18.79 11.12
CA ASN A 159 4.09 18.67 10.26
C ASN A 159 4.69 17.25 10.27
N TYR A 160 3.90 16.27 10.66
CA TYR A 160 4.36 14.88 10.83
C TYR A 160 5.15 14.39 9.62
N TRP A 161 4.54 14.42 8.45
CA TRP A 161 5.15 13.88 7.23
C TRP A 161 6.40 14.64 6.82
N ASP A 162 6.38 15.97 6.89
CA ASP A 162 7.56 16.79 6.54
C ASP A 162 8.75 16.46 7.45
N ARG A 163 8.51 16.37 8.76
CA ARG A 163 9.57 16.11 9.74
C ARG A 163 10.04 14.67 9.71
N VAL A 164 9.12 13.72 9.75
CA VAL A 164 9.45 12.29 9.80
C VAL A 164 10.20 11.88 8.54
N LEU A 165 9.66 12.20 7.36
CA LEU A 165 10.29 11.80 6.10
C LEU A 165 11.64 12.47 5.86
N SER A 166 11.82 13.74 6.26
CA SER A 166 13.11 14.42 6.13
C SER A 166 14.19 13.90 7.09
N SER A 167 13.78 13.16 8.13
CA SER A 167 14.67 12.64 9.17
C SER A 167 15.05 11.16 8.96
N ILE A 168 14.51 10.51 7.93
CA ILE A 168 14.89 9.13 7.60
C ILE A 168 16.26 9.09 6.93
N LYS A 169 17.14 8.23 7.43
CA LYS A 169 18.44 7.95 6.81
C LYS A 169 18.25 7.44 5.38
N ASN A 170 19.10 7.91 4.47
CA ASN A 170 19.14 7.42 3.08
C ASN A 170 17.79 7.53 2.34
N LYS A 171 16.92 8.45 2.72
CA LYS A 171 15.55 8.58 2.20
C LYS A 171 15.47 8.49 0.67
N ASP A 172 16.39 9.12 -0.05
CA ASP A 172 16.37 9.17 -1.51
C ASP A 172 16.63 7.82 -2.19
N SER A 173 17.12 6.83 -1.44
CA SER A 173 17.30 5.45 -1.90
C SER A 173 16.15 4.52 -1.50
N LEU A 174 15.20 4.99 -0.71
CA LEU A 174 14.10 4.19 -0.19
C LEU A 174 12.85 4.34 -1.06
N TYR A 175 12.13 3.23 -1.28
CA TYR A 175 10.79 3.30 -1.83
C TYR A 175 9.76 3.48 -0.72
N ILE A 176 8.97 4.53 -0.80
CA ILE A 176 7.99 4.89 0.24
C ILE A 176 6.61 5.06 -0.39
N PHE A 177 5.62 4.42 0.22
CA PHE A 177 4.22 4.63 -0.12
C PHE A 177 3.32 4.56 1.12
N GLY A 178 2.13 5.13 1.01
CA GLY A 178 1.14 5.14 2.08
C GLY A 178 -0.15 4.44 1.67
N GLU A 179 -0.78 3.80 2.64
CA GLU A 179 -2.16 3.40 2.49
C GLU A 179 -3.07 4.60 2.71
N VAL A 180 -3.68 5.06 1.63
CA VAL A 180 -4.70 6.10 1.65
C VAL A 180 -5.95 5.47 1.07
N LEU A 181 -6.88 5.02 1.92
CA LEU A 181 -8.13 4.41 1.46
C LEU A 181 -9.09 5.50 0.97
N PRO A 182 -9.83 5.25 -0.13
CA PRO A 182 -10.64 6.26 -0.78
C PRO A 182 -11.92 6.55 0.00
N ASP A 183 -12.10 7.80 0.36
CA ASP A 183 -13.35 8.41 0.79
C ASP A 183 -13.23 9.94 0.70
N LYS A 184 -14.25 10.71 1.08
CA LYS A 184 -14.20 12.18 1.00
C LYS A 184 -13.23 12.82 2.00
N GLY A 185 -12.83 12.08 3.04
CA GLY A 185 -11.85 12.54 4.03
C GLY A 185 -10.43 12.04 3.76
N ASP A 186 -10.10 11.61 2.54
CA ASP A 186 -8.82 10.99 2.24
C ASP A 186 -7.67 11.97 2.03
N ASN A 187 -7.95 13.22 1.67
CA ASN A 187 -6.96 14.27 1.42
C ASN A 187 -5.84 13.84 0.44
N GLU A 188 -6.19 13.03 -0.57
CA GLU A 188 -5.27 12.40 -1.53
C GLU A 188 -4.20 13.36 -2.05
N GLN A 189 -4.63 14.58 -2.46
CA GLN A 189 -3.76 15.58 -3.06
C GLN A 189 -2.64 16.06 -2.13
N ALA A 190 -2.82 15.97 -0.83
CA ALA A 190 -1.76 16.23 0.13
C ALA A 190 -0.76 15.08 0.19
N TYR A 191 -1.25 13.84 0.33
CA TYR A 191 -0.38 12.67 0.50
C TYR A 191 0.51 12.38 -0.70
N ILE A 192 0.03 12.58 -1.94
CA ILE A 192 0.86 12.38 -3.16
C ILE A 192 2.04 13.36 -3.24
N THR A 193 2.07 14.41 -2.43
CA THR A 193 3.24 15.32 -2.33
C THR A 193 4.36 14.72 -1.47
N TYR A 194 4.07 13.71 -0.68
CA TYR A 194 5.02 13.07 0.24
C TYR A 194 5.54 11.73 -0.28
N PHE A 195 4.66 10.91 -0.83
CA PHE A 195 4.96 9.54 -1.26
C PHE A 195 3.94 9.05 -2.31
N ASP A 196 4.14 7.83 -2.79
CA ASP A 196 3.16 7.16 -3.64
C ASP A 196 2.00 6.63 -2.80
N ILE A 197 0.82 6.54 -3.36
CA ILE A 197 -0.36 6.02 -2.65
C ILE A 197 -0.98 4.82 -3.37
N THR A 198 -1.72 4.02 -2.61
CA THR A 198 -2.44 2.87 -3.15
C THR A 198 -3.59 3.31 -4.06
N ALA A 199 -3.63 2.80 -5.30
CA ALA A 199 -4.73 3.03 -6.25
C ALA A 199 -5.89 2.07 -5.97
N HIS A 200 -6.49 2.16 -4.79
CA HIS A 200 -7.49 1.20 -4.29
C HIS A 200 -8.73 1.13 -5.16
N GLY A 201 -9.28 2.28 -5.56
CA GLY A 201 -10.45 2.33 -6.45
C GLY A 201 -10.18 1.64 -7.79
N TYR A 202 -9.01 1.85 -8.37
CA TYR A 202 -8.61 1.18 -9.60
C TYR A 202 -8.48 -0.34 -9.42
N GLY A 203 -7.97 -0.81 -8.28
CA GLY A 203 -7.94 -2.24 -7.93
C GLY A 203 -9.35 -2.87 -7.92
N GLY A 204 -10.32 -2.20 -7.32
CA GLY A 204 -11.72 -2.62 -7.34
C GLY A 204 -12.30 -2.67 -8.75
N GLN A 205 -11.98 -1.68 -9.58
CA GLN A 205 -12.41 -1.65 -11.00
C GLN A 205 -11.78 -2.79 -11.81
N LEU A 206 -10.51 -3.10 -11.60
CA LEU A 206 -9.83 -4.23 -12.25
C LEU A 206 -10.56 -5.55 -11.95
N ARG A 207 -10.86 -5.82 -10.68
CA ARG A 207 -11.61 -7.01 -10.26
C ARG A 207 -12.98 -7.09 -10.95
N SER A 208 -13.72 -6.00 -10.95
CA SER A 208 -15.02 -5.91 -11.60
C SER A 208 -14.93 -6.10 -13.11
N ALA A 209 -13.94 -5.49 -13.75
CA ALA A 209 -13.77 -5.54 -15.20
C ALA A 209 -13.47 -6.96 -15.72
N VAL A 210 -12.58 -7.70 -15.05
CA VAL A 210 -12.24 -9.06 -15.47
C VAL A 210 -13.38 -10.05 -15.22
N THR A 211 -14.13 -9.91 -14.12
CA THR A 211 -15.26 -10.77 -13.79
C THR A 211 -16.48 -10.49 -14.70
N SER A 212 -16.72 -9.23 -15.03
CA SER A 212 -17.80 -8.85 -15.96
C SER A 212 -17.42 -8.98 -17.44
N LYS A 213 -16.17 -9.33 -17.73
CA LYS A 213 -15.61 -9.40 -19.09
C LYS A 213 -15.76 -8.09 -19.87
N ASN A 214 -15.59 -6.96 -19.21
CA ASN A 214 -15.65 -5.64 -19.84
C ASN A 214 -14.48 -4.77 -19.36
N LEU A 215 -13.47 -4.61 -20.21
CA LEU A 215 -12.22 -3.90 -19.92
C LEU A 215 -12.24 -2.42 -20.32
N THR A 216 -13.31 -1.91 -20.93
CA THR A 216 -13.35 -0.57 -21.56
C THR A 216 -13.14 0.58 -20.58
N GLY A 217 -13.47 0.40 -19.30
CA GLY A 217 -13.30 1.42 -18.25
C GLY A 217 -11.90 1.57 -17.69
N LEU A 218 -10.94 0.73 -18.09
CA LEU A 218 -9.63 0.62 -17.43
C LEU A 218 -8.57 1.62 -17.90
N GLY A 219 -8.94 2.58 -18.74
CA GLY A 219 -7.98 3.55 -19.31
C GLY A 219 -7.35 4.49 -18.26
N THR A 220 -8.16 5.01 -17.37
CA THR A 220 -7.73 5.95 -16.34
C THR A 220 -7.45 5.22 -15.02
N ILE A 221 -6.28 5.47 -14.44
CA ILE A 221 -5.98 5.05 -13.08
C ILE A 221 -6.58 6.10 -12.14
N TRP A 222 -7.29 5.67 -11.13
CA TRP A 222 -7.99 6.56 -10.21
C TRP A 222 -7.95 6.04 -8.76
N HIS A 223 -8.12 6.96 -7.82
CA HIS A 223 -8.15 6.66 -6.39
C HIS A 223 -9.58 6.62 -5.86
N TYR A 224 -10.23 7.75 -5.73
CA TYR A 224 -11.65 7.85 -5.34
C TYR A 224 -12.48 8.34 -6.54
N ASP A 225 -12.69 9.63 -6.67
CA ASP A 225 -13.46 10.24 -7.75
C ASP A 225 -12.58 10.91 -8.82
N THR A 226 -11.29 10.95 -8.60
CA THR A 226 -10.32 11.68 -9.42
C THR A 226 -9.26 10.76 -10.03
N ALA A 227 -8.77 11.14 -11.19
CA ALA A 227 -7.63 10.48 -11.80
C ALA A 227 -6.38 10.68 -10.93
N LEU A 228 -5.70 9.58 -10.63
CA LEU A 228 -4.43 9.58 -9.94
C LEU A 228 -3.28 9.68 -10.95
N ASN A 229 -2.30 10.55 -10.68
CA ASN A 229 -1.08 10.58 -11.47
C ASN A 229 -0.41 9.19 -11.44
N PRO A 230 -0.18 8.53 -12.59
CA PRO A 230 0.42 7.21 -12.64
C PRO A 230 1.74 7.10 -11.89
N THR A 231 2.58 8.15 -11.91
CA THR A 231 3.88 8.17 -11.20
C THR A 231 3.74 8.18 -9.67
N LYS A 232 2.52 8.36 -9.16
CA LYS A 232 2.16 8.35 -7.74
C LYS A 232 1.26 7.18 -7.36
N ALA A 233 1.01 6.28 -8.30
CA ALA A 233 0.11 5.16 -8.12
C ALA A 233 0.87 3.85 -7.84
N LEU A 234 0.59 3.22 -6.70
CA LEU A 234 0.85 1.81 -6.50
C LEU A 234 -0.43 1.04 -6.83
N CYS A 235 -0.39 0.30 -7.94
CA CYS A 235 -1.53 -0.48 -8.43
C CYS A 235 -1.42 -1.94 -8.01
N TYR A 236 -2.57 -2.52 -7.66
CA TYR A 236 -2.69 -3.93 -7.31
C TYR A 236 -4.08 -4.46 -7.71
N VAL A 237 -4.18 -5.77 -7.86
CA VAL A 237 -5.47 -6.45 -8.07
C VAL A 237 -6.18 -6.69 -6.75
N GLU A 238 -5.41 -7.12 -5.77
CA GLU A 238 -5.83 -7.40 -4.40
C GLU A 238 -4.67 -7.17 -3.43
N ASN A 239 -5.00 -7.00 -2.16
CA ASN A 239 -4.05 -6.96 -1.06
C ASN A 239 -4.51 -7.92 0.06
N HIS A 240 -3.83 -7.90 1.20
CA HIS A 240 -4.18 -8.74 2.34
C HIS A 240 -5.58 -8.38 2.90
N ASP A 241 -5.95 -7.09 2.95
CA ASP A 241 -7.27 -6.67 3.43
C ASP A 241 -8.39 -7.13 2.50
N ASP A 242 -8.23 -6.96 1.17
CA ASP A 242 -9.19 -7.45 0.18
C ASP A 242 -9.39 -8.98 0.32
N TYR A 243 -8.29 -9.71 0.57
CA TYR A 243 -8.32 -11.16 0.70
C TYR A 243 -8.94 -11.58 2.03
N GLU A 244 -8.46 -11.08 3.16
CA GLU A 244 -8.90 -11.47 4.50
C GLU A 244 -10.35 -11.01 4.80
N SER A 245 -10.77 -9.90 4.18
CA SER A 245 -12.16 -9.43 4.25
C SER A 245 -13.10 -10.10 3.23
N ASN A 246 -12.65 -11.12 2.53
CA ASN A 246 -13.39 -11.85 1.51
C ASN A 246 -13.86 -11.02 0.30
N VAL A 247 -13.25 -9.87 0.03
CA VAL A 247 -13.58 -9.02 -1.12
C VAL A 247 -13.04 -9.61 -2.42
N SER A 248 -11.88 -10.27 -2.36
CA SER A 248 -11.20 -10.82 -3.54
C SER A 248 -11.14 -12.35 -3.59
N THR A 249 -11.56 -13.06 -2.55
CA THR A 249 -11.43 -14.52 -2.43
C THR A 249 -12.14 -15.29 -3.54
N SER A 250 -13.21 -14.72 -4.11
CA SER A 250 -13.96 -15.33 -5.22
C SER A 250 -13.23 -15.26 -6.57
N LEU A 251 -12.18 -14.43 -6.70
CA LEU A 251 -11.40 -14.36 -7.93
C LEU A 251 -10.58 -15.65 -8.10
N GLY A 252 -10.79 -16.33 -9.20
CA GLY A 252 -9.96 -17.46 -9.60
C GLY A 252 -8.56 -17.02 -10.02
N LEU A 253 -7.69 -18.01 -10.24
CA LEU A 253 -6.33 -17.74 -10.72
C LEU A 253 -6.34 -16.97 -12.04
N TRP A 254 -7.19 -17.37 -12.97
CA TRP A 254 -7.24 -16.78 -14.29
C TRP A 254 -7.64 -15.30 -14.25
N GLU A 255 -8.66 -14.93 -13.47
CA GLU A 255 -9.06 -13.53 -13.30
C GLU A 255 -7.95 -12.68 -12.69
N ARG A 256 -7.25 -13.21 -11.70
CA ARG A 256 -6.10 -12.54 -11.06
C ARG A 256 -4.95 -12.33 -12.04
N GLN A 257 -4.64 -13.34 -12.86
CA GLN A 257 -3.60 -13.25 -13.89
C GLN A 257 -3.95 -12.22 -14.96
N MET A 258 -5.19 -12.21 -15.46
CA MET A 258 -5.65 -11.21 -16.44
C MET A 258 -5.57 -9.80 -15.87
N ALA A 259 -6.12 -9.57 -14.68
CA ALA A 259 -6.08 -8.28 -14.02
C ALA A 259 -4.65 -7.80 -13.72
N TYR A 260 -3.78 -8.69 -13.24
CA TYR A 260 -2.38 -8.36 -12.98
C TYR A 260 -1.62 -8.05 -14.27
N SER A 261 -1.87 -8.78 -15.34
CA SER A 261 -1.26 -8.51 -16.65
C SER A 261 -1.60 -7.12 -17.18
N ILE A 262 -2.79 -6.62 -16.88
CA ILE A 262 -3.18 -5.26 -17.25
C ILE A 262 -2.28 -4.25 -16.51
N ILE A 263 -2.22 -4.30 -15.18
CA ILE A 263 -1.41 -3.31 -14.43
C ILE A 263 0.07 -3.45 -14.72
N ALA A 264 0.59 -4.66 -14.80
CA ALA A 264 2.02 -4.87 -15.10
C ALA A 264 2.43 -4.43 -16.51
N ALA A 265 1.48 -4.29 -17.45
CA ALA A 265 1.75 -3.73 -18.78
C ALA A 265 1.69 -2.20 -18.83
N ARG A 266 1.06 -1.53 -17.85
CA ARG A 266 0.87 -0.07 -17.82
C ARG A 266 2.18 0.70 -17.64
N ALA A 267 2.19 1.96 -18.07
CA ALA A 267 3.35 2.85 -17.95
C ALA A 267 3.34 3.63 -16.64
N ASN A 268 4.55 3.90 -16.13
CA ASN A 268 4.83 4.86 -15.05
C ASN A 268 4.15 4.57 -13.70
N ILE A 269 3.66 3.36 -13.48
CA ILE A 269 3.07 2.93 -12.20
C ILE A 269 4.01 1.98 -11.47
N THR A 270 3.84 1.88 -10.16
CA THR A 270 4.37 0.77 -9.37
C THR A 270 3.31 -0.32 -9.27
N THR A 271 3.68 -1.58 -9.49
CA THR A 271 2.77 -2.72 -9.40
C THR A 271 3.07 -3.58 -8.18
N ARG A 272 2.03 -4.07 -7.52
CA ARG A 272 2.14 -5.04 -6.43
C ARG A 272 1.34 -6.30 -6.77
N TYR A 273 2.02 -7.45 -6.73
CA TYR A 273 1.39 -8.76 -6.76
C TYR A 273 1.19 -9.26 -5.34
N PHE A 274 -0.03 -9.64 -4.98
CA PHE A 274 -0.31 -10.26 -3.70
C PHE A 274 -0.18 -11.79 -3.83
N ALA A 275 0.77 -12.36 -3.10
CA ALA A 275 0.93 -13.80 -3.01
C ALA A 275 0.02 -14.32 -1.90
N ARG A 276 -1.10 -14.94 -2.27
CA ARG A 276 -2.04 -15.53 -1.29
C ARG A 276 -1.35 -16.63 -0.47
N PRO A 277 -1.74 -16.82 0.78
CA PRO A 277 -1.23 -17.91 1.61
C PRO A 277 -1.40 -19.27 0.92
N ASN A 278 -0.38 -20.13 1.06
CA ASN A 278 -0.36 -21.49 0.50
C ASN A 278 -0.44 -21.59 -1.03
N GLU A 279 -0.24 -20.50 -1.75
CA GLU A 279 -0.17 -20.49 -3.23
C GLU A 279 1.24 -20.13 -3.70
N THR A 280 1.59 -20.66 -4.89
CA THR A 280 2.88 -20.37 -5.57
C THR A 280 2.65 -19.73 -6.95
N TYR A 281 1.50 -19.12 -7.18
CA TYR A 281 1.13 -18.60 -8.49
C TYR A 281 1.96 -17.41 -8.94
N TRP A 282 2.63 -16.71 -8.02
CA TRP A 282 3.64 -15.70 -8.34
C TRP A 282 4.77 -16.25 -9.24
N ASN A 283 4.98 -17.56 -9.26
CA ASN A 283 6.00 -18.26 -10.05
C ASN A 283 5.45 -18.84 -11.38
N GLN A 284 4.24 -18.49 -11.79
CA GLN A 284 3.70 -18.95 -13.07
C GLN A 284 4.39 -18.24 -14.25
N PRO A 285 4.58 -18.93 -15.40
CA PRO A 285 5.31 -18.38 -16.54
C PRO A 285 4.76 -17.06 -17.08
N ASP A 286 3.44 -16.87 -17.08
CA ASP A 286 2.75 -15.65 -17.51
C ASP A 286 2.99 -14.47 -16.56
N ILE A 287 2.96 -14.70 -15.24
CA ILE A 287 3.29 -13.67 -14.24
C ILE A 287 4.76 -13.26 -14.37
N ILE A 288 5.66 -14.23 -14.54
CA ILE A 288 7.09 -13.96 -14.79
C ILE A 288 7.28 -13.17 -16.09
N ALA A 289 6.57 -13.55 -17.15
CA ALA A 289 6.70 -12.90 -18.45
C ALA A 289 6.23 -11.44 -18.40
N VAL A 290 5.07 -11.16 -17.76
CA VAL A 290 4.56 -9.79 -17.68
C VAL A 290 5.39 -8.91 -16.74
N ASN A 291 5.99 -9.45 -15.69
CA ASN A 291 6.96 -8.74 -14.85
C ASN A 291 8.24 -8.38 -15.63
N LYS A 292 8.74 -9.31 -16.45
CA LYS A 292 9.87 -9.00 -17.35
C LYS A 292 9.52 -7.93 -18.37
N PHE A 293 8.32 -7.99 -18.92
CA PHE A 293 7.80 -6.95 -19.82
C PHE A 293 7.76 -5.60 -19.12
N HIS A 294 7.17 -5.52 -17.92
CA HIS A 294 7.12 -4.30 -17.12
C HIS A 294 8.49 -3.65 -16.98
N ASN A 295 9.47 -4.42 -16.53
CA ASN A 295 10.83 -3.93 -16.31
C ASN A 295 11.54 -3.51 -17.61
N ALA A 296 11.31 -4.24 -18.71
CA ALA A 296 11.92 -3.95 -20.01
C ALA A 296 11.31 -2.70 -20.68
N MET A 297 10.09 -2.31 -20.30
CA MET A 297 9.35 -1.19 -20.90
C MET A 297 9.42 0.10 -20.09
N VAL A 298 10.28 0.16 -19.07
CA VAL A 298 10.48 1.40 -18.29
C VAL A 298 10.88 2.55 -19.22
N GLY A 299 10.17 3.68 -19.09
CA GLY A 299 10.39 4.87 -19.92
C GLY A 299 9.71 4.86 -21.29
N GLU A 300 9.11 3.76 -21.71
CA GLU A 300 8.37 3.71 -22.98
C GLU A 300 6.96 4.30 -22.85
N ASN A 301 6.54 5.05 -23.87
CA ASN A 301 5.20 5.61 -23.94
C ASN A 301 4.13 4.51 -23.97
N GLU A 302 2.96 4.81 -23.43
CA GLU A 302 1.81 3.91 -23.41
C GLU A 302 0.79 4.29 -24.48
N TYR A 303 0.29 3.26 -25.18
CA TYR A 303 -0.83 3.40 -26.10
C TYR A 303 -1.86 2.31 -25.78
N LEU A 304 -3.08 2.74 -25.42
CA LEU A 304 -4.18 1.84 -25.05
C LEU A 304 -5.18 1.71 -26.19
N ARG A 305 -5.62 0.46 -26.45
CA ARG A 305 -6.63 0.18 -27.46
C ARG A 305 -7.59 -0.89 -26.96
N TRP A 306 -8.86 -0.73 -27.34
CA TRP A 306 -9.93 -1.67 -27.03
C TRP A 306 -10.63 -2.07 -28.33
N PRO A 307 -10.09 -3.05 -29.09
CA PRO A 307 -10.73 -3.53 -30.30
C PRO A 307 -12.11 -4.12 -30.04
N ARG A 308 -12.35 -4.57 -28.81
CA ARG A 308 -13.63 -5.09 -28.30
C ARG A 308 -13.70 -4.83 -26.79
N ASN A 309 -14.91 -4.95 -26.20
CA ASN A 309 -15.09 -4.74 -24.76
C ASN A 309 -14.27 -5.69 -23.89
N GLU A 310 -14.12 -6.95 -24.35
CA GLU A 310 -13.38 -7.98 -23.63
C GLU A 310 -11.87 -7.94 -23.88
N THR A 311 -11.40 -7.06 -24.76
CA THR A 311 -9.99 -7.06 -25.18
C THR A 311 -9.37 -5.69 -24.97
N MET A 312 -8.26 -5.66 -24.25
CA MET A 312 -7.42 -4.48 -24.06
C MET A 312 -6.03 -4.75 -24.60
N ILE A 313 -5.52 -3.84 -25.43
CA ILE A 313 -4.15 -3.83 -25.92
C ILE A 313 -3.41 -2.70 -25.21
N ILE A 314 -2.28 -3.03 -24.57
CA ILE A 314 -1.39 -2.11 -23.91
C ILE A 314 -0.06 -2.15 -24.63
N GLU A 315 0.18 -1.16 -25.48
CA GLU A 315 1.38 -1.08 -26.29
C GLU A 315 2.38 -0.12 -25.67
N ARG A 316 3.65 -0.46 -25.68
CA ARG A 316 4.71 0.31 -25.06
C ARG A 316 5.74 0.72 -26.11
N GLY A 317 5.77 2.03 -26.42
CA GLY A 317 6.62 2.58 -27.46
C GLY A 317 6.46 1.88 -28.79
N THR A 318 7.56 1.48 -29.39
CA THR A 318 7.64 0.64 -30.59
C THR A 318 8.19 -0.78 -30.29
N LYS A 319 8.27 -1.15 -28.99
CA LYS A 319 9.05 -2.28 -28.53
C LYS A 319 8.22 -3.52 -28.15
N GLY A 320 7.01 -3.34 -27.70
CA GLY A 320 6.20 -4.47 -27.29
C GLY A 320 4.78 -4.11 -26.90
N MET A 321 3.97 -5.16 -26.78
CA MET A 321 2.58 -5.02 -26.31
C MET A 321 2.18 -6.21 -25.43
N VAL A 322 1.20 -5.97 -24.59
CA VAL A 322 0.43 -7.01 -23.91
C VAL A 322 -1.01 -6.94 -24.41
N ILE A 323 -1.56 -8.06 -24.80
CA ILE A 323 -2.96 -8.21 -25.19
C ILE A 323 -3.65 -9.03 -24.11
N VAL A 324 -4.63 -8.43 -23.45
CA VAL A 324 -5.48 -9.12 -22.48
C VAL A 324 -6.85 -9.31 -23.08
N ASN A 325 -7.29 -10.56 -23.18
CA ASN A 325 -8.60 -10.93 -23.66
C ASN A 325 -9.33 -11.79 -22.61
N VAL A 326 -10.41 -11.28 -22.06
CA VAL A 326 -11.24 -11.96 -21.06
C VAL A 326 -12.49 -12.61 -21.67
N GLY A 327 -12.66 -12.48 -22.99
CA GLY A 327 -13.71 -13.13 -23.79
C GLY A 327 -13.30 -14.48 -24.38
N GLY A 328 -14.05 -14.92 -25.34
CA GLY A 328 -13.71 -16.10 -26.16
C GLY A 328 -12.65 -15.80 -27.23
N ASP A 329 -12.28 -16.83 -28.00
CA ASP A 329 -11.38 -16.68 -29.11
C ASP A 329 -11.87 -15.63 -30.11
N THR A 330 -10.95 -14.78 -30.56
CA THR A 330 -11.32 -13.69 -31.46
C THR A 330 -10.18 -13.32 -32.39
N TYR A 331 -10.54 -12.81 -33.55
CA TYR A 331 -9.63 -12.13 -34.45
C TYR A 331 -9.55 -10.66 -34.04
N ILE A 332 -8.31 -10.12 -33.96
CA ILE A 332 -8.04 -8.73 -33.61
C ILE A 332 -7.37 -8.05 -34.79
N ASP A 333 -8.00 -7.00 -35.28
CA ASP A 333 -7.41 -6.04 -36.21
C ASP A 333 -7.35 -4.67 -35.51
N SER A 334 -6.16 -4.18 -35.25
CA SER A 334 -5.94 -2.93 -34.52
C SER A 334 -4.65 -2.26 -34.99
N PRO A 335 -4.65 -0.93 -35.10
CA PRO A 335 -3.40 -0.22 -35.40
C PRO A 335 -2.34 -0.49 -34.34
N THR A 336 -1.07 -0.46 -34.75
CA THR A 336 0.09 -0.64 -33.87
C THR A 336 1.19 0.35 -34.20
N ASN A 337 1.96 0.75 -33.19
CA ASN A 337 3.22 1.50 -33.33
C ASN A 337 4.44 0.56 -33.32
N LEU A 338 4.23 -0.73 -33.18
CA LEU A 338 5.37 -1.68 -33.21
C LEU A 338 6.09 -1.60 -34.56
N ALA A 339 7.42 -1.69 -34.52
CA ALA A 339 8.22 -1.81 -35.72
C ALA A 339 7.88 -3.13 -36.44
N SER A 340 7.74 -3.09 -37.76
CA SER A 340 7.54 -4.25 -38.63
C SER A 340 8.78 -5.10 -38.73
#